data_263da0e2f74d9b04f600c42c73ac78eb
#
_entry.id   263da0e2f74d9b04f600c42c73ac78eb
#
_cell.length_a   1.000
_cell.length_b   1.000
_cell.length_c   1.000
_cell.angle_alpha   90.00
_cell.angle_beta   90.00
_cell.angle_gamma   90.00
#
_symmetry.space_group_name_H-M   'P 1'
#
loop_
_entity.id
_entity.type
_entity.pdbx_description
1 polymer ?
#
loop_
_entity_poly.entity_id
_entity_poly.type
_entity_poly.pdbx_seq_one_letter_code
_entity_poly.pdbx_strand_id
1 'polypeptide(L)' 'MIASSQLIRLESDVRTSTLSDDRKTQYLKWLSDMRHVNRALTYRDDLYFALEYYATCLKEIKESLGTLA' A
#
# COMPACT_ATOMS: atom_id res chain seq x y z
N MET A 1 0.91 1.53 13.28
CA MET A 1 0.24 0.58 12.38
C MET A 1 -0.61 1.32 11.37
N ILE A 2 -0.62 0.88 10.10
CA ILE A 2 -1.43 1.51 9.06
C ILE A 2 -2.88 1.06 9.21
N ALA A 3 -3.80 2.01 9.25
CA ALA A 3 -5.22 1.69 9.40
C ALA A 3 -5.76 1.02 8.12
N SER A 4 -6.57 -0.02 8.27
CA SER A 4 -7.17 -0.73 7.13
C SER A 4 -8.02 0.19 6.25
N SER A 5 -8.73 1.14 6.85
CA SER A 5 -9.51 2.14 6.11
C SER A 5 -8.62 2.99 5.19
N GLN A 6 -7.42 3.32 5.63
CA GLN A 6 -6.45 4.07 4.84
C GLN A 6 -5.95 3.27 3.63
N LEU A 7 -5.72 1.98 3.82
CA LEU A 7 -5.32 1.09 2.72
C LEU A 7 -6.44 0.92 1.70
N ILE A 8 -7.66 0.78 2.14
CA ILE A 8 -8.84 0.67 1.26
C ILE A 8 -9.00 1.95 0.44
N ARG A 9 -8.81 3.10 1.06
CA ARG A 9 -8.89 4.39 0.37
C ARG A 9 -7.81 4.52 -0.69
N LEU A 10 -6.57 4.12 -0.38
CA LEU A 10 -5.49 4.12 -1.36
C LEU A 10 -5.75 3.18 -2.51
N GLU A 11 -6.33 2.00 -2.26
CA GLU A 11 -6.74 1.08 -3.33
C GLU A 11 -7.74 1.75 -4.28
N SER A 12 -8.73 2.44 -3.74
CA SER A 12 -9.70 3.17 -4.54
C SER A 12 -9.02 4.27 -5.37
N ASP A 13 -8.14 5.03 -4.75
CA ASP A 13 -7.40 6.11 -5.43
C ASP A 13 -6.53 5.57 -6.57
N VAL A 14 -5.89 4.42 -6.37
CA VAL A 14 -5.09 3.76 -7.41
C VAL A 14 -5.98 3.31 -8.57
N ARG A 15 -7.13 2.69 -8.29
CA ARG A 15 -8.05 2.21 -9.31
C ARG A 15 -8.60 3.33 -10.18
N THR A 16 -8.87 4.48 -9.59
CA THR A 16 -9.45 5.63 -10.29
C THR A 16 -8.39 6.56 -10.88
N SER A 17 -7.12 6.29 -10.65
CA SER A 17 -6.02 7.10 -11.15
C SER A 17 -5.77 6.88 -12.63
N THR A 18 -4.94 7.75 -13.23
CA THR A 18 -4.49 7.62 -14.62
C THR A 18 -3.18 6.85 -14.76
N LEU A 19 -2.75 6.14 -13.70
CA LEU A 19 -1.57 5.30 -13.73
C LEU A 19 -1.71 4.17 -14.77
N SER A 20 -0.58 3.69 -15.29
CA SER A 20 -0.57 2.56 -16.21
C SER A 20 -1.16 1.31 -15.53
N ASP A 21 -1.67 0.37 -16.34
CA ASP A 21 -2.25 -0.87 -15.83
C ASP A 21 -1.23 -1.68 -15.04
N ASP A 22 0.03 -1.70 -15.48
CA ASP A 22 1.11 -2.39 -14.77
C ASP A 22 1.34 -1.80 -13.37
N ARG A 23 1.35 -0.48 -13.25
CA ARG A 23 1.52 0.18 -11.97
C ARG A 23 0.31 -0.02 -11.06
N LYS A 24 -0.89 0.08 -11.61
CA LYS A 24 -2.12 -0.20 -10.85
C LYS A 24 -2.10 -1.60 -10.29
N THR A 25 -1.77 -2.60 -11.10
CA THR A 25 -1.70 -3.99 -10.67
C THR A 25 -0.67 -4.17 -9.55
N GLN A 26 0.51 -3.58 -9.70
CA GLN A 26 1.57 -3.68 -8.69
C GLN A 26 1.17 -3.01 -7.38
N TYR A 27 0.63 -1.81 -7.43
CA TYR A 27 0.25 -1.06 -6.24
C TYR A 27 -0.92 -1.70 -5.50
N LEU A 28 -1.90 -2.20 -6.24
CA LEU A 28 -3.03 -2.92 -5.65
C LEU A 28 -2.57 -4.20 -4.96
N LYS A 29 -1.60 -4.90 -5.53
CA LYS A 29 -0.99 -6.07 -4.91
C LYS A 29 -0.29 -5.70 -3.60
N TRP A 30 0.51 -4.65 -3.60
CA TRP A 30 1.17 -4.17 -2.38
C TRP A 30 0.17 -3.82 -1.28
N LEU A 31 -0.87 -3.09 -1.64
CA LEU A 31 -1.91 -2.69 -0.68
C LEU A 31 -2.68 -3.90 -0.13
N SER A 32 -2.97 -4.87 -0.97
CA SER A 32 -3.59 -6.12 -0.55
C SER A 32 -2.68 -6.89 0.42
N ASP A 33 -1.40 -6.99 0.10
CA ASP A 33 -0.41 -7.67 0.96
C ASP A 33 -0.32 -6.97 2.32
N MET A 34 -0.33 -5.64 2.34
CA MET A 34 -0.33 -4.86 3.59
C MET A 34 -1.53 -5.18 4.47
N ARG A 35 -2.72 -5.31 3.87
CA ARG A 35 -3.93 -5.66 4.62
C ARG A 35 -3.83 -7.05 5.23
N HIS A 36 -3.27 -8.01 4.49
CA HIS A 36 -3.08 -9.37 4.99
C HIS A 36 -2.05 -9.41 6.13
N VAL A 37 -0.97 -8.69 5.98
CA VAL A 37 0.09 -8.59 6.99
C VAL A 37 -0.45 -7.99 8.28
N ASN A 38 -1.23 -6.94 8.19
CA ASN A 38 -1.85 -6.31 9.37
C ASN A 38 -2.70 -7.30 10.19
N ARG A 39 -3.26 -8.31 9.53
CA ARG A 39 -4.07 -9.33 10.20
C ARG A 39 -3.24 -10.51 10.72
N ALA A 40 -2.18 -10.87 9.99
CA ALA A 40 -1.46 -12.12 10.21
C ALA A 40 -0.24 -11.98 11.13
N LEU A 41 0.39 -10.81 11.17
CA LEU A 41 1.61 -10.63 11.95
C LEU A 41 1.31 -10.43 13.42
N THR A 42 1.72 -11.41 14.20
CA THR A 42 1.62 -11.38 15.66
C THR A 42 2.99 -11.17 16.33
N TYR A 43 4.08 -11.36 15.58
CA TYR A 43 5.43 -11.23 16.08
C TYR A 43 5.99 -9.85 15.79
N ARG A 44 6.58 -9.24 16.82
CA ARG A 44 7.03 -7.86 16.81
C ARG A 44 8.14 -7.60 15.79
N ASP A 45 9.10 -8.53 15.66
CA ASP A 45 10.22 -8.36 14.75
C ASP A 45 9.78 -8.40 13.30
N ASP A 46 8.90 -9.35 12.95
CA ASP A 46 8.35 -9.45 11.60
C ASP A 46 7.54 -8.21 11.24
N LEU A 47 6.85 -7.64 12.22
CA LEU A 47 6.09 -6.41 12.05
C LEU A 47 7.00 -5.23 11.69
N TYR A 48 8.15 -5.09 12.32
CA TYR A 48 9.10 -4.02 12.02
C TYR A 48 9.60 -4.10 10.59
N PHE A 49 10.01 -5.28 10.13
CA PHE A 49 10.45 -5.46 8.75
C PHE A 49 9.35 -5.14 7.75
N ALA A 50 8.15 -5.62 8.02
CA ALA A 50 6.99 -5.35 7.18
C ALA A 50 6.69 -3.86 7.12
N LEU A 51 6.72 -3.16 8.24
CA LEU A 51 6.45 -1.73 8.30
C LEU A 51 7.47 -0.92 7.50
N GLU A 52 8.76 -1.26 7.58
CA GLU A 52 9.80 -0.59 6.80
C GLU A 52 9.60 -0.78 5.31
N TYR A 53 9.36 -2.02 4.89
CA TYR A 53 9.13 -2.36 3.49
C TYR A 53 7.89 -1.64 2.96
N TYR A 54 6.79 -1.73 3.68
CA TYR A 54 5.52 -1.15 3.25
C TYR A 54 5.51 0.38 3.34
N ALA A 55 6.26 0.96 4.26
CA ALA A 55 6.42 2.42 4.30
C ALA A 55 7.02 2.94 3.02
N THR A 56 8.03 2.24 2.47
CA THR A 56 8.64 2.59 1.19
C THR A 56 7.64 2.45 0.04
N CYS A 57 6.87 1.36 0.03
CA CYS A 57 5.83 1.14 -0.99
C CYS A 57 4.75 2.22 -0.93
N LEU A 58 4.29 2.57 0.26
CA LEU A 58 3.28 3.61 0.45
C LEU A 58 3.77 4.97 -0.02
N LYS A 59 5.03 5.28 0.26
CA LYS A 59 5.64 6.53 -0.20
C LYS A 59 5.62 6.62 -1.72
N GLU A 60 6.01 5.54 -2.40
CA GLU A 60 6.00 5.49 -3.86
C GLU A 60 4.58 5.66 -4.41
N ILE A 61 3.61 4.97 -3.83
CA ILE A 61 2.20 5.08 -4.26
C ILE A 61 1.70 6.51 -4.11
N LYS A 62 1.93 7.12 -2.95
CA LYS A 62 1.49 8.49 -2.67
C LYS A 62 2.16 9.52 -3.59
N GLU A 63 3.45 9.35 -3.84
CA GLU A 63 4.18 10.23 -4.76
C GLU A 63 3.64 10.08 -6.19
N SER A 64 3.37 8.86 -6.64
CA SER A 64 2.83 8.61 -7.96
C SER A 64 1.44 9.20 -8.13
N LEU A 65 0.58 9.10 -7.11
CA LEU A 65 -0.75 9.70 -7.13
C LEU A 65 -0.68 11.23 -7.07
N GLY A 66 0.25 11.78 -6.30
CA GLY A 66 0.46 13.21 -6.18
C GLY A 66 0.91 13.87 -7.48
N THR A 67 1.73 13.19 -8.28
CA THR A 67 2.18 13.71 -9.58
C THR A 67 1.04 13.81 -10.60
N LEU A 68 -0.05 13.08 -10.40
CA LEU A 68 -1.20 13.09 -11.29
C LEU A 68 -2.19 14.22 -10.97
N ALA A 69 -2.03 14.78 -9.80
CA ALA A 69 -2.85 15.90 -9.39
C ALA A 69 -2.31 17.20 -10.01
#